data_4622bb872f14d7925af0c06846c5ab36
#
_entry.id   4622bb872f14d7925af0c06846c5ab36
#
_cell.length_a   1.000
_cell.length_b   1.000
_cell.length_c   1.000
_cell.angle_alpha   90.00
_cell.angle_beta   90.00
_cell.angle_gamma   90.00
#
_symmetry.space_group_name_H-M   'P 1'
#
loop_
_entity.id
_entity.type
_entity.pdbx_description
1 polymer ?
#
loop_
_entity_poly.entity_id
_entity_poly.type
_entity_poly.pdbx_seq_one_letter_code
_entity_poly.pdbx_strand_id
1 'polypeptide(L)'
;PEMSRGLGDVYKRQVHVAARMAERDIKRSDVINCIMNGEIIEHYINDYPYPSCLIFGYTLRNRVIHVVLGYDGENVYIVTAYYPNTDKFEADLKTRKEQ
;
A
#
# COMPACT_ATOMS: atom_id res chain seq x y z
N PRO A 1 -11.68 -3.68 24.72
CA PRO A 1 -11.44 -4.72 23.73
C PRO A 1 -10.28 -4.39 22.83
N GLU A 2 -9.64 -5.42 22.31
CA GLU A 2 -8.48 -5.27 21.45
C GLU A 2 -8.77 -4.47 20.19
N MET A 3 -9.99 -4.52 19.70
CA MET A 3 -10.41 -3.75 18.55
C MET A 3 -10.23 -2.26 18.73
N SER A 4 -10.56 -1.73 19.91
CA SER A 4 -10.42 -0.29 20.15
C SER A 4 -8.95 0.12 20.27
N ARG A 5 -8.09 -0.76 20.74
CA ARG A 5 -6.65 -0.49 20.84
C ARG A 5 -5.99 -0.54 19.46
N GLY A 6 -6.35 -1.53 18.65
CA GLY A 6 -5.88 -1.64 17.28
C GLY A 6 -6.42 -0.53 16.39
N LEU A 7 -7.68 -0.10 16.63
CA LEU A 7 -8.30 0.99 15.88
C LEU A 7 -7.56 2.31 16.04
N GLY A 8 -7.02 2.59 17.23
CA GLY A 8 -6.25 3.82 17.46
C GLY A 8 -5.01 3.89 16.59
N ASP A 9 -4.26 2.80 16.51
CA ASP A 9 -3.04 2.74 15.70
C ASP A 9 -3.36 2.74 14.20
N VAL A 10 -4.37 1.98 13.79
CA VAL A 10 -4.83 1.95 12.40
C VAL A 10 -5.31 3.34 11.98
N TYR A 11 -6.08 4.00 12.82
CA TYR A 11 -6.58 5.34 12.54
C TYR A 11 -5.44 6.34 12.34
N LYS A 12 -4.45 6.33 13.22
CA LYS A 12 -3.28 7.22 13.10
C LYS A 12 -2.53 6.99 11.80
N ARG A 13 -2.33 5.73 11.43
CA ARG A 13 -1.67 5.37 10.17
C ARG A 13 -2.49 5.82 8.97
N GLN A 14 -3.80 5.65 9.01
CA GLN A 14 -4.69 6.05 7.92
C GLN A 14 -4.67 7.57 7.72
N VAL A 15 -4.58 8.35 8.79
CA VAL A 15 -4.48 9.81 8.69
C VAL A 15 -3.18 10.19 7.99
N HIS A 16 -2.05 9.58 8.34
CA HIS A 16 -0.77 9.83 7.66
C HIS A 16 -0.82 9.42 6.20
N VAL A 17 -1.38 8.26 5.90
CA VAL A 17 -1.51 7.77 4.53
C VAL A 17 -2.41 8.71 3.72
N ALA A 18 -3.54 9.13 4.29
CA ALA A 18 -4.45 10.06 3.61
C ALA A 18 -3.76 11.36 3.24
N ALA A 19 -2.95 11.92 4.14
CA ALA A 19 -2.19 13.13 3.87
C ALA A 19 -1.18 12.92 2.71
N ARG A 20 -0.45 11.81 2.73
CA ARG A 20 0.51 11.49 1.66
C ARG A 20 -0.18 11.24 0.33
N MET A 21 -1.32 10.57 0.36
CA MET A 21 -2.09 10.29 -0.84
C MET A 21 -2.61 11.58 -1.47
N ALA A 22 -3.07 12.52 -0.66
CA ALA A 22 -3.52 13.82 -1.15
C ALA A 22 -2.38 14.57 -1.84
N GLU A 23 -1.18 14.56 -1.27
CA GLU A 23 0.00 15.17 -1.87
C GLU A 23 0.38 14.53 -3.21
N ARG A 24 0.10 13.24 -3.37
CA ARG A 24 0.43 12.47 -4.58
C ARG A 24 -0.73 12.38 -5.56
N ASP A 25 -1.84 13.05 -5.27
CA ASP A 25 -3.06 12.95 -6.08
C ASP A 25 -3.57 11.50 -6.19
N ILE A 26 -3.45 10.72 -5.12
CA ILE A 26 -3.98 9.37 -5.03
C ILE A 26 -5.24 9.40 -4.19
N LYS A 27 -6.35 8.95 -4.77
CA LYS A 27 -7.64 8.93 -4.08
C LYS A 27 -7.86 7.56 -3.44
N ARG A 28 -8.69 7.54 -2.41
CA ARG A 28 -9.06 6.30 -1.74
C ARG A 28 -9.65 5.27 -2.71
N SER A 29 -10.47 5.73 -3.65
CA SER A 29 -11.04 4.87 -4.70
C SER A 29 -9.97 4.23 -5.58
N ASP A 30 -8.88 4.95 -5.84
CA ASP A 30 -7.75 4.42 -6.60
C ASP A 30 -7.06 3.28 -5.85
N VAL A 31 -6.86 3.46 -4.55
CA VAL A 31 -6.25 2.43 -3.69
C VAL A 31 -7.12 1.18 -3.65
N ILE A 32 -8.42 1.37 -3.46
CA ILE A 32 -9.37 0.26 -3.43
C ILE A 32 -9.36 -0.49 -4.76
N ASN A 33 -9.38 0.22 -5.87
CA ASN A 33 -9.30 -0.39 -7.20
C ASN A 33 -8.02 -1.22 -7.37
N CYS A 34 -6.89 -0.69 -6.90
CA CYS A 34 -5.62 -1.40 -6.92
C CYS A 34 -5.67 -2.69 -6.10
N ILE A 35 -6.22 -2.62 -4.89
CA ILE A 35 -6.32 -3.78 -4.00
C ILE A 35 -7.24 -4.85 -4.59
N MET A 36 -8.38 -4.44 -5.13
CA MET A 36 -9.38 -5.39 -5.63
C MET A 36 -8.97 -6.06 -6.95
N ASN A 37 -8.21 -5.38 -7.79
CA ASN A 37 -7.91 -5.85 -9.14
C ASN A 37 -6.41 -6.04 -9.41
N GLY A 38 -5.56 -5.72 -8.44
CA GLY A 38 -4.12 -5.81 -8.59
C GLY A 38 -3.55 -7.16 -8.20
N GLU A 39 -2.23 -7.24 -8.16
CA GLU A 39 -1.51 -8.46 -7.78
C GLU A 39 -0.44 -8.16 -6.74
N ILE A 40 -0.20 -9.10 -5.84
CA ILE A 40 0.87 -9.00 -4.87
C ILE A 40 2.17 -9.32 -5.58
N ILE A 41 3.13 -8.40 -5.53
CA ILE A 41 4.43 -8.58 -6.19
C ILE A 41 5.57 -8.77 -5.20
N GLU A 42 5.41 -8.35 -3.95
CA GLU A 42 6.43 -8.53 -2.91
C GLU A 42 5.76 -8.82 -1.57
N HIS A 43 6.42 -9.62 -0.75
CA HIS A 43 6.01 -9.91 0.62
C HIS A 43 7.09 -9.47 1.58
N TYR A 44 6.71 -8.76 2.63
CA TYR A 44 7.62 -8.27 3.67
C TYR A 44 7.26 -8.96 4.99
N ILE A 45 7.61 -10.25 5.09
CA ILE A 45 7.23 -11.10 6.24
C ILE A 45 7.89 -10.66 7.55
N ASN A 46 9.04 -10.00 7.48
CA ASN A 46 9.77 -9.52 8.65
C ASN A 46 9.53 -8.04 8.94
N ASP A 47 8.55 -7.44 8.28
CA ASP A 47 8.23 -6.04 8.49
C ASP A 47 7.69 -5.82 9.91
N TYR A 48 7.95 -4.65 10.46
CA TYR A 48 7.60 -4.34 11.85
C TYR A 48 6.59 -3.20 11.89
N PRO A 49 5.59 -3.23 12.74
CA PRO A 49 5.31 -4.27 13.75
C PRO A 49 4.58 -5.52 13.22
N TYR A 50 4.11 -5.48 12.00
CA TYR A 50 3.37 -6.58 11.38
C TYR A 50 3.83 -6.79 9.95
N PRO A 51 3.68 -8.02 9.44
CA PRO A 51 4.02 -8.29 8.05
C PRO A 51 3.16 -7.46 7.10
N SER A 52 3.71 -7.19 5.93
CA SER A 52 3.04 -6.43 4.89
C SER A 52 3.32 -7.02 3.51
N CYS A 53 2.64 -6.50 2.51
CA CYS A 53 2.87 -6.90 1.13
C CYS A 53 2.74 -5.68 0.22
N LEU A 54 3.36 -5.78 -0.94
CA LEU A 54 3.30 -4.75 -1.97
C LEU A 54 2.36 -5.22 -3.09
N ILE A 55 1.37 -4.41 -3.40
CA ILE A 55 0.40 -4.69 -4.45
C ILE A 55 0.67 -3.76 -5.62
N PHE A 56 0.78 -4.35 -6.81
CA PHE A 56 0.83 -3.64 -8.08
C PHE A 56 -0.57 -3.59 -8.67
N GLY A 57 -1.03 -2.42 -9.06
CA GLY A 57 -2.32 -2.27 -9.70
C GLY A 57 -2.43 -0.94 -10.41
N TYR A 58 -3.67 -0.56 -10.70
CA TYR A 58 -3.94 0.66 -11.45
C TYR A 58 -4.94 1.52 -10.71
N THR A 59 -4.81 2.83 -10.88
CA THR A 59 -5.83 3.78 -10.48
C THR A 59 -7.05 3.65 -11.41
N LEU A 60 -8.13 4.31 -11.06
CA LEU A 60 -9.31 4.35 -11.93
C LEU A 60 -9.04 5.02 -13.28
N ARG A 61 -7.94 5.77 -13.38
CA ARG A 61 -7.48 6.40 -14.63
C ARG A 61 -6.40 5.57 -15.34
N ASN A 62 -6.25 4.30 -14.96
CA ASN A 62 -5.26 3.37 -15.55
C ASN A 62 -3.80 3.78 -15.37
N ARG A 63 -3.50 4.52 -14.31
CA ARG A 63 -2.11 4.81 -13.94
C ARG A 63 -1.62 3.76 -12.96
N VAL A 64 -0.40 3.26 -13.18
CA VAL A 64 0.20 2.27 -12.28
C VAL A 64 0.41 2.86 -10.89
N ILE A 65 0.00 2.10 -9.88
CA ILE A 65 0.13 2.50 -8.48
C ILE A 65 0.61 1.28 -7.67
N HIS A 66 1.45 1.54 -6.68
CA HIS A 66 1.83 0.54 -5.68
C HIS A 66 1.13 0.84 -4.37
N VAL A 67 0.59 -0.19 -3.74
CA VAL A 67 -0.06 -0.08 -2.43
C VAL A 67 0.61 -1.08 -1.49
N VAL A 68 1.05 -0.62 -0.33
CA VAL A 68 1.57 -1.49 0.72
C VAL A 68 0.46 -1.73 1.73
N LEU A 69 0.09 -3.00 1.91
CA LEU A 69 -0.89 -3.42 2.90
C LEU A 69 -0.20 -4.15 4.04
N GLY A 70 -0.63 -3.85 5.26
CA GLY A 70 -0.23 -4.59 6.45
C GLY A 70 -1.39 -5.43 6.99
N TYR A 71 -1.04 -6.44 7.80
CA TYR A 71 -2.01 -7.31 8.43
C TYR A 71 -1.58 -7.58 9.87
N ASP A 72 -2.43 -7.20 10.82
CA ASP A 72 -2.11 -7.29 12.26
C ASP A 72 -2.68 -8.55 12.94
N GLY A 73 -3.16 -9.51 12.16
CA GLY A 73 -3.81 -10.71 12.66
C GLY A 73 -5.32 -10.63 12.67
N GLU A 74 -5.88 -9.44 12.60
CA GLU A 74 -7.34 -9.22 12.60
C GLU A 74 -7.77 -8.33 11.44
N ASN A 75 -7.01 -7.27 11.18
CA ASN A 75 -7.38 -6.27 10.20
C ASN A 75 -6.28 -6.05 9.16
N VAL A 76 -6.71 -5.76 7.95
CA VAL A 76 -5.84 -5.30 6.88
C VAL A 76 -5.88 -3.77 6.89
N TYR A 77 -4.72 -3.14 6.75
CA TYR A 77 -4.63 -1.68 6.74
C TYR A 77 -3.64 -1.21 5.68
N ILE A 78 -3.87 -0.01 5.19
CA ILE A 78 -3.00 0.60 4.18
C ILE A 78 -1.80 1.24 4.90
N VAL A 79 -0.59 0.77 4.57
CA VAL A 79 0.64 1.35 5.09
C VAL A 79 1.01 2.59 4.29
N THR A 80 1.00 2.47 2.97
CA THR A 80 1.27 3.59 2.06
C THR A 80 0.80 3.27 0.65
N ALA A 81 0.71 4.30 -0.17
CA ALA A 81 0.44 4.16 -1.60
C ALA A 81 1.25 5.22 -2.34
N TYR A 82 1.80 4.87 -3.50
CA TYR A 82 2.63 5.78 -4.27
C TYR A 82 2.64 5.38 -5.75
N TYR A 83 3.03 6.32 -6.59
CA TYR A 83 3.29 6.04 -8.00
C TYR A 83 4.72 5.53 -8.13
N PRO A 84 4.92 4.27 -8.60
CA PRO A 84 6.28 3.75 -8.76
C PRO A 84 7.00 4.43 -9.92
N ASN A 85 8.32 4.36 -9.87
CA ASN A 85 9.17 4.87 -10.94
C ASN A 85 10.29 3.88 -11.23
N THR A 86 11.11 4.19 -12.23
CA THR A 86 12.18 3.30 -12.67
C THR A 86 13.49 3.44 -11.87
N ASP A 87 13.50 4.21 -10.80
CA ASP A 87 14.67 4.30 -9.93
C ASP A 87 14.92 2.99 -9.18
N LYS A 88 13.85 2.35 -8.72
CA LYS A 88 13.90 1.12 -7.92
C LYS A 88 13.32 -0.10 -8.63
N PHE A 89 12.55 0.12 -9.69
CA PHE A 89 11.89 -0.95 -10.44
C PHE A 89 12.29 -0.92 -11.90
N GLU A 90 12.23 -2.09 -12.52
CA GLU A 90 12.42 -2.19 -13.96
C GLU A 90 11.26 -1.51 -14.70
N ALA A 91 11.32 -1.48 -16.03
CA ALA A 91 10.33 -0.78 -16.84
C ALA A 91 8.90 -1.30 -16.64
N ASP A 92 8.75 -2.57 -16.21
CA ASP A 92 7.45 -3.16 -15.91
C ASP A 92 6.83 -2.63 -14.60
N LEU A 93 7.60 -1.91 -13.78
CA LEU A 93 7.23 -1.38 -12.47
C LEU A 93 6.79 -2.47 -11.47
N LYS A 94 7.16 -3.72 -11.73
CA LYS A 94 6.89 -4.88 -10.87
C LYS A 94 8.16 -5.51 -10.35
N THR A 95 9.17 -5.61 -11.18
CA THR A 95 10.43 -6.25 -10.86
C THR A 95 11.37 -5.23 -10.25
N ARG A 96 11.82 -5.51 -9.03
CA ARG A 96 12.77 -4.62 -8.36
C ARG A 96 14.12 -4.73 -9.04
N LYS A 97 14.76 -3.59 -9.25
CA LYS A 97 16.11 -3.56 -9.82
C LYS A 97 17.10 -4.19 -8.85
N GLU A 98 18.00 -4.97 -9.39
CA GLU A 98 19.13 -5.49 -8.62
C GLU A 98 20.13 -4.37 -8.36
N GLN A 99 20.67 -4.38 -7.15
CA GLN A 99 21.69 -3.42 -6.76
C GLN A 99 23.05 -4.09 -6.72
#